data_f4d91d283a5dfa03303c58b6d99e0c4c
#
_entry.id   f4d91d283a5dfa03303c58b6d99e0c4c
#
_cell.length_a   1.000
_cell.length_b   1.000
_cell.length_c   1.000
_cell.angle_alpha   90.00
_cell.angle_beta   90.00
_cell.angle_gamma   90.00
#
_symmetry.space_group_name_H-M   'P 1'
#
loop_
_entity.id
_entity.type
_entity.pdbx_description
1 polymer ?
#
loop_
_entity_poly.entity_id
_entity_poly.type
_entity_poly.pdbx_seq_one_letter_code
_entity_poly.pdbx_strand_id
1 'polypeptide(L)'
;MKLSPKKVKWIINQKKKGVSSTEIANVQKVTPRRVQQIWKKFCDAGEIPVIGKNIGRPLKNLTDSEKELISSTYSRYKFGALYLEKIIQIEKGMNISHNRIHFHLLNMGVAKTSERKRKQRKYCRYERKHSMSAAHIDWHYNPELSLQVCAIIDDSSRMILAAEEYVSANTKNTIKTVSRLIEEYFEICPLRELIMDHGSEYGAHRRNPDGSWDSEFKQFLVDNNINPILARVKHPQTNGKIEKWFHTYQRFRREFDSLEEFVYWYNNRPHGSLNFHELETPEQAFWRRLSEEAKMGIATRLFNF
;
A
#
# COMPACT_ATOMS: atom_id res chain seq x y z
N MET A 1 1.35 20.86 33.42
CA MET A 1 0.89 19.59 34.02
C MET A 1 -0.60 19.40 33.75
N LYS A 2 -1.02 18.26 33.19
CA LYS A 2 -2.47 17.98 32.99
C LYS A 2 -3.12 17.57 34.30
N LEU A 3 -4.17 18.30 34.75
CA LEU A 3 -4.93 17.91 35.90
C LEU A 3 -5.79 16.68 35.60
N SER A 4 -5.67 15.61 36.39
CA SER A 4 -6.54 14.44 36.28
C SER A 4 -7.95 14.72 36.83
N PRO A 5 -8.99 13.99 36.42
CA PRO A 5 -10.35 14.13 36.97
C PRO A 5 -10.39 14.01 38.49
N LYS A 6 -9.57 13.14 39.10
CA LYS A 6 -9.43 12.99 40.54
C LYS A 6 -8.94 14.28 41.20
N LYS A 7 -7.94 14.97 40.63
CA LYS A 7 -7.42 16.25 41.12
C LYS A 7 -8.44 17.36 41.00
N VAL A 8 -9.22 17.41 39.95
CA VAL A 8 -10.31 18.39 39.75
C VAL A 8 -11.38 18.21 40.81
N LYS A 9 -11.83 16.98 41.06
CA LYS A 9 -12.80 16.67 42.12
C LYS A 9 -12.28 17.08 43.50
N TRP A 10 -11.00 16.81 43.77
CA TRP A 10 -10.37 17.22 45.02
C TRP A 10 -10.33 18.76 45.18
N ILE A 11 -9.95 19.52 44.14
CA ILE A 11 -9.95 20.99 44.16
C ILE A 11 -11.33 21.53 44.49
N ILE A 12 -12.37 21.01 43.87
CA ILE A 12 -13.77 21.44 44.13
C ILE A 12 -14.17 21.14 45.57
N ASN A 13 -13.83 19.96 46.07
CA ASN A 13 -14.14 19.57 47.44
C ASN A 13 -13.43 20.48 48.46
N GLN A 14 -12.18 20.88 48.23
CA GLN A 14 -11.48 21.83 49.11
C GLN A 14 -12.09 23.25 49.03
N LYS A 15 -12.51 23.68 47.84
CA LYS A 15 -13.21 24.96 47.68
C LYS A 15 -14.56 24.96 48.40
N LYS A 16 -15.31 23.85 48.39
CA LYS A 16 -16.55 23.71 49.18
C LYS A 16 -16.31 23.80 50.68
N LYS A 17 -15.12 23.41 51.16
CA LYS A 17 -14.70 23.56 52.58
C LYS A 17 -14.16 24.94 52.93
N GLY A 18 -14.18 25.90 52.00
CA GLY A 18 -13.70 27.27 52.24
C GLY A 18 -12.18 27.47 52.12
N VAL A 19 -11.40 26.45 51.69
CA VAL A 19 -9.96 26.57 51.57
C VAL A 19 -9.59 27.58 50.47
N SER A 20 -8.55 28.38 50.72
CA SER A 20 -8.13 29.45 49.83
C SER A 20 -7.60 28.89 48.49
N SER A 21 -7.78 29.65 47.40
CA SER A 21 -7.29 29.22 46.07
C SER A 21 -5.76 29.14 46.03
N THR A 22 -5.05 29.89 46.85
CA THR A 22 -3.59 29.87 46.95
C THR A 22 -3.09 28.58 47.60
N GLU A 23 -3.68 28.18 48.72
CA GLU A 23 -3.34 26.94 49.42
C GLU A 23 -3.59 25.71 48.53
N ILE A 24 -4.77 25.65 47.91
CA ILE A 24 -5.11 24.58 46.94
C ILE A 24 -4.12 24.53 45.78
N ALA A 25 -3.74 25.71 45.27
CA ALA A 25 -2.80 25.81 44.16
C ALA A 25 -1.42 25.28 44.51
N ASN A 26 -0.92 25.60 45.72
CA ASN A 26 0.37 25.10 46.21
C ASN A 26 0.38 23.58 46.35
N VAL A 27 -0.68 22.98 46.93
CA VAL A 27 -0.78 21.52 47.08
C VAL A 27 -0.84 20.81 45.74
N GLN A 28 -1.60 21.34 44.78
CA GLN A 28 -1.77 20.70 43.47
C GLN A 28 -0.71 21.10 42.42
N LYS A 29 0.23 21.98 42.78
CA LYS A 29 1.27 22.55 41.92
C LYS A 29 0.66 23.16 40.63
N VAL A 30 -0.36 24.00 40.81
CA VAL A 30 -1.04 24.76 39.75
C VAL A 30 -1.10 26.25 40.15
N THR A 31 -1.52 27.11 39.23
CA THR A 31 -1.70 28.53 39.58
C THR A 31 -3.01 28.77 40.33
N PRO A 32 -3.09 29.76 41.25
CA PRO A 32 -4.35 30.14 41.93
C PRO A 32 -5.46 30.47 40.93
N ARG A 33 -5.11 31.15 39.82
CA ARG A 33 -6.03 31.45 38.71
C ARG A 33 -6.66 30.20 38.13
N ARG A 34 -5.90 29.09 38.02
CA ARG A 34 -6.42 27.81 37.53
C ARG A 34 -7.44 27.20 38.47
N VAL A 35 -7.20 27.29 39.78
CA VAL A 35 -8.16 26.85 40.81
C VAL A 35 -9.45 27.66 40.72
N GLN A 36 -9.35 29.00 40.60
CA GLN A 36 -10.51 29.90 40.45
C GLN A 36 -11.32 29.56 39.17
N GLN A 37 -10.66 29.32 38.04
CA GLN A 37 -11.33 28.91 36.80
C GLN A 37 -12.11 27.59 36.92
N ILE A 38 -11.56 26.62 37.64
CA ILE A 38 -12.22 25.34 37.89
C ILE A 38 -13.42 25.55 38.80
N TRP A 39 -13.25 26.33 39.86
CA TRP A 39 -14.30 26.62 40.78
C TRP A 39 -15.45 27.40 40.14
N LYS A 40 -15.13 28.44 39.35
CA LYS A 40 -16.13 29.19 38.60
C LYS A 40 -16.95 28.25 37.66
N LYS A 41 -16.28 27.43 36.88
CA LYS A 41 -16.96 26.48 36.01
C LYS A 41 -17.87 25.51 36.76
N PHE A 42 -17.48 25.10 37.97
CA PHE A 42 -18.30 24.25 38.81
C PHE A 42 -19.54 25.02 39.33
N CYS A 43 -19.35 26.27 39.76
CA CYS A 43 -20.48 27.10 40.24
C CYS A 43 -21.47 27.40 39.10
N ASP A 44 -20.96 27.68 37.89
CA ASP A 44 -21.80 28.02 36.72
C ASP A 44 -22.60 26.82 36.18
N ALA A 45 -22.04 25.59 36.24
CA ALA A 45 -22.63 24.39 35.63
C ALA A 45 -23.27 23.41 36.67
N GLY A 46 -22.97 23.55 37.96
CA GLY A 46 -23.38 22.58 38.98
C GLY A 46 -22.67 21.23 38.95
N GLU A 47 -21.91 20.96 37.90
CA GLU A 47 -21.23 19.68 37.65
C GLU A 47 -19.70 19.80 37.65
N ILE A 48 -19.01 18.66 37.92
CA ILE A 48 -17.54 18.63 37.91
C ILE A 48 -17.04 18.88 36.49
N PRO A 49 -16.30 19.96 36.19
CA PRO A 49 -15.89 20.28 34.84
C PRO A 49 -14.90 19.25 34.29
N VAL A 50 -15.18 18.72 33.12
CA VAL A 50 -14.26 17.87 32.37
C VAL A 50 -13.18 18.75 31.76
N ILE A 51 -11.94 18.60 32.24
CA ILE A 51 -10.80 19.37 31.76
C ILE A 51 -10.16 18.61 30.58
N GLY A 52 -9.92 19.33 29.50
CA GLY A 52 -9.27 18.79 28.34
C GLY A 52 -10.24 18.27 27.26
N LYS A 53 -11.53 18.49 27.41
CA LYS A 53 -12.51 18.29 26.35
C LYS A 53 -12.40 19.47 25.38
N ASN A 54 -12.28 19.17 24.07
CA ASN A 54 -12.18 20.19 23.03
C ASN A 54 -10.93 21.09 23.06
N ILE A 55 -9.78 20.57 23.54
CA ILE A 55 -8.50 21.27 23.42
C ILE A 55 -7.91 20.96 22.03
N GLY A 56 -7.83 21.98 21.21
CA GLY A 56 -7.24 21.88 19.85
C GLY A 56 -7.92 22.86 18.90
N ARG A 57 -7.31 23.00 17.71
CA ARG A 57 -7.93 23.75 16.61
C ARG A 57 -9.20 23.01 16.18
N PRO A 58 -10.36 23.67 16.04
CA PRO A 58 -11.56 23.04 15.53
C PRO A 58 -11.29 22.39 14.17
N LEU A 59 -11.79 21.16 13.97
CA LEU A 59 -11.73 20.51 12.68
C LEU A 59 -12.57 21.34 11.68
N LYS A 60 -11.94 21.83 10.61
CA LYS A 60 -12.64 22.45 9.51
C LYS A 60 -13.42 21.35 8.77
N ASN A 61 -14.74 21.46 8.75
CA ASN A 61 -15.59 20.51 8.03
C ASN A 61 -15.28 20.54 6.53
N LEU A 62 -15.45 19.40 5.87
CA LEU A 62 -15.38 19.30 4.42
C LEU A 62 -16.65 19.91 3.82
N THR A 63 -16.49 20.66 2.73
CA THR A 63 -17.61 21.07 1.87
C THR A 63 -18.13 19.85 1.09
N ASP A 64 -19.34 19.93 0.55
CA ASP A 64 -19.88 18.81 -0.22
C ASP A 64 -19.10 18.57 -1.51
N SER A 65 -18.59 19.62 -2.14
CA SER A 65 -17.68 19.50 -3.28
C SER A 65 -16.33 18.82 -2.93
N GLU A 66 -15.76 19.12 -1.74
CA GLU A 66 -14.55 18.43 -1.27
C GLU A 66 -14.83 16.93 -0.99
N LYS A 67 -16.01 16.60 -0.45
CA LYS A 67 -16.40 15.19 -0.19
C LYS A 67 -16.56 14.42 -1.49
N GLU A 68 -17.23 15.00 -2.48
CA GLU A 68 -17.42 14.42 -3.81
C GLU A 68 -16.10 14.21 -4.53
N LEU A 69 -15.20 15.19 -4.48
CA LEU A 69 -13.85 15.09 -5.05
C LEU A 69 -13.04 13.96 -4.37
N ILE A 70 -13.10 13.83 -3.04
CA ILE A 70 -12.42 12.74 -2.33
C ILE A 70 -13.01 11.39 -2.71
N SER A 71 -14.33 11.29 -2.79
CA SER A 71 -15.03 10.04 -3.11
C SER A 71 -14.73 9.59 -4.54
N SER A 72 -14.77 10.49 -5.53
CA SER A 72 -14.45 10.19 -6.93
C SER A 72 -12.98 9.81 -7.11
N THR A 73 -12.05 10.53 -6.46
CA THR A 73 -10.62 10.22 -6.49
C THR A 73 -10.35 8.86 -5.82
N TYR A 74 -11.01 8.56 -4.70
CA TYR A 74 -10.91 7.25 -4.07
C TYR A 74 -11.44 6.13 -4.96
N SER A 75 -12.60 6.31 -5.60
CA SER A 75 -13.18 5.32 -6.50
C SER A 75 -12.26 4.98 -7.66
N ARG A 76 -11.54 6.00 -8.19
CA ARG A 76 -10.60 5.83 -9.29
C ARG A 76 -9.31 5.11 -8.88
N TYR A 77 -8.71 5.48 -7.76
CA TYR A 77 -7.35 5.06 -7.40
C TYR A 77 -7.26 4.09 -6.23
N LYS A 78 -8.29 3.98 -5.38
CA LYS A 78 -8.35 3.09 -4.20
C LYS A 78 -7.18 3.27 -3.23
N PHE A 79 -6.69 4.51 -3.06
CA PHE A 79 -5.59 4.83 -2.16
C PHE A 79 -6.05 5.29 -0.79
N GLY A 80 -5.14 5.15 0.20
CA GLY A 80 -5.32 5.76 1.52
C GLY A 80 -5.11 7.28 1.50
N ALA A 81 -5.53 7.93 2.57
CA ALA A 81 -5.62 9.40 2.66
C ALA A 81 -4.32 10.16 2.32
N LEU A 82 -3.15 9.63 2.66
CA LEU A 82 -1.85 10.27 2.34
C LEU A 82 -1.58 10.38 0.84
N TYR A 83 -1.95 9.35 0.08
CA TYR A 83 -1.79 9.37 -1.36
C TYR A 83 -2.86 10.21 -2.04
N LEU A 84 -4.11 10.15 -1.55
CA LEU A 84 -5.21 10.98 -2.06
C LEU A 84 -4.94 12.48 -1.88
N GLU A 85 -4.38 12.90 -0.74
CA GLU A 85 -3.94 14.29 -0.52
C GLU A 85 -3.01 14.76 -1.63
N LYS A 86 -1.99 13.96 -1.97
CA LYS A 86 -1.03 14.28 -3.03
C LYS A 86 -1.66 14.28 -4.41
N ILE A 87 -2.49 13.29 -4.73
CA ILE A 87 -3.16 13.18 -6.03
C ILE A 87 -4.08 14.39 -6.25
N ILE A 88 -4.92 14.73 -5.26
CA ILE A 88 -5.83 15.87 -5.33
C ILE A 88 -5.05 17.17 -5.49
N GLN A 89 -3.92 17.31 -4.79
CA GLN A 89 -3.05 18.49 -4.94
C GLN A 89 -2.46 18.60 -6.35
N ILE A 90 -1.99 17.49 -6.93
CA ILE A 90 -1.37 17.46 -8.26
C ILE A 90 -2.43 17.67 -9.36
N GLU A 91 -3.54 16.93 -9.31
CA GLU A 91 -4.57 16.97 -10.38
C GLU A 91 -5.46 18.20 -10.34
N LYS A 92 -5.74 18.75 -9.16
CA LYS A 92 -6.74 19.81 -8.95
C LYS A 92 -6.18 21.07 -8.31
N GLY A 93 -4.92 21.07 -7.89
CA GLY A 93 -4.31 22.19 -7.16
C GLY A 93 -4.91 22.43 -5.75
N MET A 94 -5.78 21.54 -5.28
CA MET A 94 -6.50 21.71 -4.01
C MET A 94 -5.72 21.08 -2.86
N ASN A 95 -5.62 21.81 -1.74
CA ASN A 95 -4.92 21.34 -0.53
C ASN A 95 -5.93 20.90 0.54
N ILE A 96 -6.26 19.61 0.55
CA ILE A 96 -7.12 18.98 1.55
C ILE A 96 -6.26 18.03 2.39
N SER A 97 -6.08 18.34 3.69
CA SER A 97 -5.18 17.55 4.53
C SER A 97 -5.63 16.09 4.66
N HIS A 98 -4.65 15.16 4.67
CA HIS A 98 -4.90 13.72 4.79
C HIS A 98 -5.73 13.34 6.02
N ASN A 99 -5.69 14.11 7.12
CA ASN A 99 -6.53 13.85 8.29
C ASN A 99 -8.02 14.07 7.99
N ARG A 100 -8.36 15.12 7.23
CA ARG A 100 -9.76 15.39 6.79
C ARG A 100 -10.22 14.33 5.80
N ILE A 101 -9.34 13.97 4.85
CA ILE A 101 -9.59 12.87 3.88
C ILE A 101 -9.81 11.55 4.63
N HIS A 102 -8.94 11.21 5.59
CA HIS A 102 -9.06 9.96 6.35
C HIS A 102 -10.38 9.88 7.14
N PHE A 103 -10.79 10.99 7.75
CA PHE A 103 -12.07 11.06 8.46
C PHE A 103 -13.25 10.81 7.50
N HIS A 104 -13.22 11.36 6.30
CA HIS A 104 -14.24 11.10 5.28
C HIS A 104 -14.24 9.64 4.82
N LEU A 105 -13.07 9.05 4.56
CA LEU A 105 -12.94 7.64 4.20
C LEU A 105 -13.42 6.69 5.32
N LEU A 106 -13.28 7.07 6.59
CA LEU A 106 -13.87 6.33 7.72
C LEU A 106 -15.39 6.36 7.66
N ASN A 107 -15.99 7.54 7.39
CA ASN A 107 -17.44 7.69 7.27
C ASN A 107 -18.00 6.92 6.07
N MET A 108 -17.24 6.77 4.99
CA MET A 108 -17.57 5.90 3.84
C MET A 108 -17.41 4.40 4.15
N GLY A 109 -16.84 4.01 5.30
CA GLY A 109 -16.58 2.62 5.65
C GLY A 109 -15.41 1.95 4.91
N VAL A 110 -14.67 2.72 4.07
CA VAL A 110 -13.56 2.18 3.23
C VAL A 110 -12.20 2.26 3.91
N ALA A 111 -12.08 2.95 5.05
CA ALA A 111 -10.88 3.01 5.88
C ALA A 111 -11.15 2.45 7.28
N LYS A 112 -10.07 2.01 7.95
CA LYS A 112 -10.12 1.52 9.34
C LYS A 112 -9.19 2.35 10.21
N THR A 113 -9.58 2.58 11.48
CA THR A 113 -8.68 3.15 12.49
C THR A 113 -7.63 2.12 12.87
N SER A 114 -6.36 2.49 12.76
CA SER A 114 -5.26 1.62 13.21
C SER A 114 -4.97 1.88 14.69
N GLU A 115 -5.07 0.86 15.53
CA GLU A 115 -4.84 0.98 16.97
C GLU A 115 -3.36 1.21 17.32
N ARG A 116 -2.42 0.74 16.53
CA ARG A 116 -0.97 0.98 16.71
C ARG A 116 -0.21 0.92 15.38
N LYS A 117 0.55 1.96 15.08
CA LYS A 117 1.58 1.91 14.03
C LYS A 117 2.75 1.06 14.54
N ARG A 118 2.96 -0.12 13.97
CA ARG A 118 4.19 -0.89 14.20
C ARG A 118 5.38 -0.11 13.61
N LYS A 119 6.50 -0.03 14.33
CA LYS A 119 7.76 0.50 13.80
C LYS A 119 8.14 -0.36 12.57
N GLN A 120 8.09 0.24 11.41
CA GLN A 120 8.53 -0.45 10.18
C GLN A 120 10.05 -0.57 10.21
N ARG A 121 10.56 -1.77 9.91
CA ARG A 121 12.00 -1.96 9.66
C ARG A 121 12.37 -1.20 8.40
N LYS A 122 13.52 -0.51 8.40
CA LYS A 122 14.11 0.07 7.19
C LYS A 122 14.58 -1.09 6.31
N TYR A 123 13.96 -1.26 5.16
CA TYR A 123 14.38 -2.21 4.14
C TYR A 123 15.22 -1.50 3.09
N CYS A 124 16.32 -2.13 2.64
CA CYS A 124 17.03 -1.66 1.46
C CYS A 124 16.15 -1.90 0.23
N ARG A 125 15.91 -0.84 -0.54
CA ARG A 125 15.20 -0.94 -1.80
C ARG A 125 16.15 -1.56 -2.83
N TYR A 126 15.74 -2.67 -3.40
CA TYR A 126 16.41 -3.33 -4.50
C TYR A 126 15.47 -3.35 -5.71
N GLU A 127 15.95 -2.88 -6.86
CA GLU A 127 15.23 -2.96 -8.13
C GLU A 127 16.21 -2.98 -9.30
N ARG A 128 15.85 -3.66 -10.38
CA ARG A 128 16.58 -3.64 -11.63
C ARG A 128 16.40 -2.28 -12.32
N LYS A 129 17.41 -1.89 -13.10
CA LYS A 129 17.40 -0.60 -13.81
C LYS A 129 16.40 -0.62 -14.98
N HIS A 130 16.36 -1.72 -15.72
CA HIS A 130 15.57 -1.84 -16.94
C HIS A 130 14.42 -2.82 -16.76
N SER A 131 13.28 -2.50 -17.38
CA SER A 131 12.13 -3.39 -17.51
C SER A 131 12.54 -4.64 -18.31
N MET A 132 11.89 -5.76 -18.05
CA MET A 132 12.18 -7.08 -18.63
C MET A 132 13.57 -7.66 -18.29
N SER A 133 14.39 -6.96 -17.47
CA SER A 133 15.65 -7.54 -16.98
C SER A 133 15.42 -8.66 -15.98
N ALA A 134 14.42 -8.52 -15.13
CA ALA A 134 13.95 -9.56 -14.19
C ALA A 134 12.49 -9.35 -13.86
N ALA A 135 11.77 -10.44 -13.68
CA ALA A 135 10.41 -10.45 -13.16
C ALA A 135 10.29 -11.41 -11.97
N HIS A 136 9.30 -11.22 -11.13
CA HIS A 136 8.95 -12.14 -10.04
C HIS A 136 7.67 -12.87 -10.40
N ILE A 137 7.66 -14.18 -10.21
CA ILE A 137 6.47 -15.02 -10.32
C ILE A 137 6.12 -15.59 -8.95
N ASP A 138 4.83 -15.61 -8.63
CA ASP A 138 4.36 -16.21 -7.38
C ASP A 138 2.87 -16.58 -7.49
N TRP A 139 2.43 -17.45 -6.59
CA TRP A 139 1.06 -17.93 -6.49
C TRP A 139 0.40 -17.40 -5.21
N HIS A 140 -0.89 -17.11 -5.31
CA HIS A 140 -1.68 -16.68 -4.17
C HIS A 140 -3.08 -17.30 -4.20
N TYR A 141 -3.51 -17.86 -3.06
CA TYR A 141 -4.88 -18.34 -2.90
C TYR A 141 -5.82 -17.20 -2.50
N ASN A 142 -6.87 -17.01 -3.27
CA ASN A 142 -7.95 -16.09 -2.93
C ASN A 142 -9.12 -16.87 -2.32
N PRO A 143 -9.32 -16.82 -0.99
CA PRO A 143 -10.37 -17.58 -0.33
C PRO A 143 -11.79 -17.09 -0.70
N GLU A 144 -11.93 -15.84 -1.10
CA GLU A 144 -13.21 -15.23 -1.44
C GLU A 144 -13.73 -15.68 -2.82
N LEU A 145 -12.84 -15.97 -3.76
CA LEU A 145 -13.16 -16.50 -5.08
C LEU A 145 -12.97 -18.01 -5.16
N SER A 146 -12.32 -18.62 -4.16
CA SER A 146 -11.89 -20.03 -4.16
C SER A 146 -10.99 -20.36 -5.35
N LEU A 147 -10.15 -19.41 -5.77
CA LEU A 147 -9.23 -19.54 -6.90
C LEU A 147 -7.79 -19.30 -6.46
N GLN A 148 -6.88 -19.93 -7.20
CA GLN A 148 -5.45 -19.65 -7.16
C GLN A 148 -5.12 -18.63 -8.26
N VAL A 149 -4.37 -17.58 -7.95
CA VAL A 149 -3.87 -16.64 -8.96
C VAL A 149 -2.37 -16.80 -9.10
N CYS A 150 -1.92 -17.00 -10.34
CA CYS A 150 -0.52 -16.90 -10.73
C CYS A 150 -0.28 -15.52 -11.33
N ALA A 151 0.75 -14.81 -10.87
CA ALA A 151 1.06 -13.49 -11.39
C ALA A 151 2.56 -13.32 -11.63
N ILE A 152 2.89 -12.49 -12.61
CA ILE A 152 4.27 -12.13 -12.97
C ILE A 152 4.37 -10.61 -12.95
N ILE A 153 5.22 -10.08 -12.07
CA ILE A 153 5.45 -8.64 -11.93
C ILE A 153 6.87 -8.26 -12.35
N ASP A 154 7.00 -7.24 -13.17
CA ASP A 154 8.31 -6.68 -13.53
C ASP A 154 9.03 -6.05 -12.33
N ASP A 155 10.29 -6.41 -12.12
CA ASP A 155 11.09 -5.95 -10.98
C ASP A 155 11.32 -4.44 -11.00
N SER A 156 11.50 -3.87 -12.16
CA SER A 156 11.79 -2.44 -12.35
C SER A 156 10.53 -1.57 -12.24
N SER A 157 9.55 -1.81 -13.10
CA SER A 157 8.39 -0.94 -13.29
C SER A 157 7.21 -1.22 -12.35
N ARG A 158 7.17 -2.40 -11.71
CA ARG A 158 6.00 -2.89 -10.95
C ARG A 158 4.79 -3.24 -11.82
N MET A 159 4.96 -3.27 -13.14
CA MET A 159 3.92 -3.66 -14.07
C MET A 159 3.63 -5.16 -13.93
N ILE A 160 2.36 -5.53 -13.89
CA ILE A 160 1.96 -6.92 -14.03
C ILE A 160 2.05 -7.27 -15.51
N LEU A 161 2.95 -8.17 -15.81
CA LEU A 161 3.22 -8.63 -17.17
C LEU A 161 2.24 -9.73 -17.61
N ALA A 162 1.89 -10.61 -16.69
CA ALA A 162 0.86 -11.63 -16.88
C ALA A 162 0.23 -11.99 -15.54
N ALA A 163 -1.05 -12.30 -15.55
CA ALA A 163 -1.75 -12.89 -14.41
C ALA A 163 -2.91 -13.76 -14.90
N GLU A 164 -3.12 -14.88 -14.23
CA GLU A 164 -4.18 -15.85 -14.57
C GLU A 164 -4.78 -16.44 -13.29
N GLU A 165 -6.10 -16.66 -13.29
CA GLU A 165 -6.83 -17.31 -12.21
C GLU A 165 -7.10 -18.78 -12.55
N TYR A 166 -6.84 -19.68 -11.61
CA TYR A 166 -6.95 -21.13 -11.80
C TYR A 166 -7.63 -21.79 -10.59
N VAL A 167 -8.18 -22.97 -10.80
CA VAL A 167 -8.71 -23.81 -9.73
C VAL A 167 -7.57 -24.37 -8.84
N SER A 168 -6.40 -24.63 -9.43
CA SER A 168 -5.25 -25.22 -8.73
C SER A 168 -3.92 -24.65 -9.18
N ALA A 169 -3.00 -24.46 -8.23
CA ALA A 169 -1.59 -24.17 -8.52
C ALA A 169 -0.87 -25.45 -8.92
N ASN A 170 -0.28 -25.46 -10.11
CA ASN A 170 0.52 -26.58 -10.63
C ASN A 170 1.46 -26.11 -11.75
N THR A 171 2.42 -26.95 -12.11
CA THR A 171 3.44 -26.65 -13.12
C THR A 171 2.85 -26.32 -14.49
N LYS A 172 1.80 -27.02 -14.93
CA LYS A 172 1.16 -26.76 -16.24
C LYS A 172 0.55 -25.36 -16.31
N ASN A 173 -0.15 -24.96 -15.27
CA ASN A 173 -0.74 -23.62 -15.16
C ASN A 173 0.34 -22.54 -15.06
N THR A 174 1.45 -22.82 -14.35
CA THR A 174 2.62 -21.93 -14.31
C THR A 174 3.22 -21.72 -15.69
N ILE A 175 3.46 -22.80 -16.44
CA ILE A 175 3.95 -22.76 -17.83
C ILE A 175 2.99 -21.94 -18.70
N LYS A 176 1.68 -22.17 -18.60
CA LYS A 176 0.67 -21.43 -19.37
C LYS A 176 0.74 -19.92 -19.12
N THR A 177 0.87 -19.50 -17.86
CA THR A 177 1.00 -18.06 -17.51
C THR A 177 2.27 -17.46 -18.09
N VAL A 178 3.42 -18.18 -18.04
CA VAL A 178 4.68 -17.69 -18.63
C VAL A 178 4.63 -17.71 -20.16
N SER A 179 3.99 -18.70 -20.79
CA SER A 179 3.80 -18.74 -22.25
C SER A 179 3.04 -17.51 -22.74
N ARG A 180 1.96 -17.12 -22.06
CA ARG A 180 1.21 -15.88 -22.36
C ARG A 180 2.11 -14.65 -22.29
N LEU A 181 2.95 -14.54 -21.26
CA LEU A 181 3.91 -13.45 -21.16
C LEU A 181 4.88 -13.44 -22.36
N ILE A 182 5.43 -14.60 -22.71
CA ILE A 182 6.36 -14.71 -23.83
C ILE A 182 5.68 -14.28 -25.14
N GLU A 183 4.48 -14.78 -25.42
CA GLU A 183 3.70 -14.42 -26.62
C GLU A 183 3.41 -12.92 -26.67
N GLU A 184 2.99 -12.31 -25.57
CA GLU A 184 2.61 -10.90 -25.50
C GLU A 184 3.81 -9.95 -25.68
N TYR A 185 4.97 -10.31 -25.10
CA TYR A 185 6.15 -9.43 -25.08
C TYR A 185 7.27 -9.85 -26.04
N PHE A 186 7.08 -10.93 -26.83
CA PHE A 186 8.08 -11.42 -27.76
C PHE A 186 8.60 -10.33 -28.71
N GLU A 187 7.69 -9.54 -29.27
CA GLU A 187 8.00 -8.47 -30.21
C GLU A 187 8.56 -7.21 -29.52
N ILE A 188 8.36 -7.06 -28.21
CA ILE A 188 8.76 -5.87 -27.46
C ILE A 188 10.16 -6.05 -26.89
N CYS A 189 10.32 -7.02 -25.99
CA CYS A 189 11.58 -7.32 -25.34
C CYS A 189 11.47 -8.66 -24.60
N PRO A 190 12.33 -9.64 -24.87
CA PRO A 190 12.31 -10.90 -24.14
C PRO A 190 12.68 -10.70 -22.66
N LEU A 191 11.99 -11.43 -21.78
CA LEU A 191 12.34 -11.48 -20.35
C LEU A 191 13.69 -12.20 -20.17
N ARG A 192 14.61 -11.61 -19.38
CA ARG A 192 15.94 -12.21 -19.16
C ARG A 192 15.99 -13.13 -17.94
N GLU A 193 15.38 -12.75 -16.83
CA GLU A 193 15.44 -13.49 -15.57
C GLU A 193 14.04 -13.62 -14.96
N LEU A 194 13.70 -14.81 -14.48
CA LEU A 194 12.47 -15.05 -13.70
C LEU A 194 12.83 -15.51 -12.30
N ILE A 195 12.43 -14.72 -11.30
CA ILE A 195 12.69 -14.96 -9.88
C ILE A 195 11.46 -15.64 -9.28
N MET A 196 11.66 -16.78 -8.62
CA MET A 196 10.61 -17.60 -8.02
C MET A 196 11.04 -18.08 -6.64
N ASP A 197 10.10 -18.52 -5.84
CA ASP A 197 10.37 -19.20 -4.57
C ASP A 197 10.67 -20.71 -4.79
N HIS A 198 10.64 -21.49 -3.68
CA HIS A 198 10.91 -22.93 -3.70
C HIS A 198 9.61 -23.75 -3.78
N GLY A 199 8.55 -23.23 -4.37
CA GLY A 199 7.26 -23.89 -4.49
C GLY A 199 7.30 -25.18 -5.31
N SER A 200 6.34 -26.06 -5.03
CA SER A 200 6.18 -27.34 -5.74
C SER A 200 5.76 -27.14 -7.19
N GLU A 201 5.04 -26.07 -7.47
CA GLU A 201 4.55 -25.65 -8.81
C GLU A 201 5.68 -25.28 -9.76
N TYR A 202 6.87 -24.94 -9.22
CA TYR A 202 8.10 -24.71 -10.00
C TYR A 202 8.99 -25.95 -10.04
N GLY A 203 8.64 -27.03 -9.29
CA GLY A 203 9.47 -28.21 -9.11
C GLY A 203 10.75 -27.98 -8.30
N ALA A 204 10.88 -26.81 -7.68
CA ALA A 204 12.10 -26.37 -6.97
C ALA A 204 12.21 -26.87 -5.52
N HIS A 205 11.22 -27.63 -5.04
CA HIS A 205 11.20 -28.24 -3.71
C HIS A 205 12.17 -29.43 -3.55
N ARG A 206 12.56 -30.06 -4.65
CA ARG A 206 13.56 -31.14 -4.68
C ARG A 206 14.86 -30.60 -5.25
N ARG A 207 15.93 -30.73 -4.50
CA ARG A 207 17.27 -30.28 -4.90
C ARG A 207 18.22 -31.46 -5.05
N ASN A 208 19.10 -31.34 -5.99
CA ASN A 208 20.24 -32.22 -6.16
C ASN A 208 21.29 -31.96 -5.07
N PRO A 209 22.24 -32.87 -4.81
CA PRO A 209 23.30 -32.68 -3.83
C PRO A 209 24.18 -31.45 -4.04
N ASP A 210 24.31 -30.98 -5.28
CA ASP A 210 25.04 -29.77 -5.68
C ASP A 210 24.24 -28.47 -5.50
N GLY A 211 22.99 -28.56 -4.99
CA GLY A 211 22.10 -27.43 -4.80
C GLY A 211 21.30 -27.01 -6.06
N SER A 212 21.56 -27.65 -7.21
CA SER A 212 20.75 -27.48 -8.40
C SER A 212 19.37 -28.14 -8.27
N TRP A 213 18.47 -27.86 -9.18
CA TRP A 213 17.19 -28.58 -9.28
C TRP A 213 16.88 -28.81 -10.77
N ASP A 214 16.14 -29.86 -11.02
CA ASP A 214 15.64 -30.19 -12.34
C ASP A 214 14.12 -30.28 -12.30
N SER A 215 13.46 -29.62 -13.24
CA SER A 215 12.01 -29.65 -13.37
C SER A 215 11.60 -29.31 -14.80
N GLU A 216 10.40 -29.75 -15.18
CA GLU A 216 9.78 -29.40 -16.46
C GLU A 216 9.70 -27.86 -16.63
N PHE A 217 9.37 -27.15 -15.56
CA PHE A 217 9.29 -25.68 -15.58
C PHE A 217 10.65 -25.01 -15.82
N LYS A 218 11.70 -25.49 -15.15
CA LYS A 218 13.06 -24.98 -15.38
C LYS A 218 13.51 -25.21 -16.83
N GLN A 219 13.27 -26.42 -17.36
CA GLN A 219 13.61 -26.73 -18.74
C GLN A 219 12.85 -25.82 -19.71
N PHE A 220 11.56 -25.62 -19.49
CA PHE A 220 10.74 -24.69 -20.28
C PHE A 220 11.31 -23.27 -20.28
N LEU A 221 11.77 -22.75 -19.13
CA LEU A 221 12.38 -21.42 -19.06
C LEU A 221 13.69 -21.34 -19.85
N VAL A 222 14.56 -22.36 -19.70
CA VAL A 222 15.85 -22.42 -20.41
C VAL A 222 15.63 -22.50 -21.91
N ASP A 223 14.70 -23.31 -22.39
CA ASP A 223 14.34 -23.44 -23.82
C ASP A 223 13.84 -22.10 -24.41
N ASN A 224 13.25 -21.25 -23.58
CA ASN A 224 12.81 -19.91 -23.95
C ASN A 224 13.84 -18.81 -23.62
N ASN A 225 15.10 -19.15 -23.32
CA ASN A 225 16.19 -18.23 -22.99
C ASN A 225 15.89 -17.36 -21.75
N ILE A 226 15.09 -17.82 -20.80
CA ILE A 226 14.80 -17.15 -19.52
C ILE A 226 15.64 -17.81 -18.44
N ASN A 227 16.48 -17.04 -17.75
CA ASN A 227 17.30 -17.54 -16.66
C ASN A 227 16.47 -17.69 -15.38
N PRO A 228 16.24 -18.91 -14.86
CA PRO A 228 15.49 -19.14 -13.63
C PRO A 228 16.34 -18.82 -12.39
N ILE A 229 15.82 -17.97 -11.49
CA ILE A 229 16.49 -17.57 -10.26
C ILE A 229 15.61 -17.96 -9.06
N LEU A 230 16.16 -18.80 -8.18
CA LEU A 230 15.50 -19.10 -6.90
C LEU A 230 15.77 -18.00 -5.87
N ALA A 231 14.72 -17.53 -5.22
CA ALA A 231 14.82 -16.59 -4.11
C ALA A 231 15.65 -17.20 -2.97
N ARG A 232 16.47 -16.39 -2.32
CA ARG A 232 17.28 -16.86 -1.18
C ARG A 232 16.37 -17.24 -0.01
N VAL A 233 16.61 -18.41 0.58
CA VAL A 233 15.91 -18.88 1.77
C VAL A 233 16.08 -17.86 2.91
N LYS A 234 15.00 -17.51 3.59
CA LYS A 234 14.96 -16.51 4.69
C LYS A 234 15.23 -15.05 4.29
N HIS A 235 15.15 -14.70 3.01
CA HIS A 235 15.18 -13.32 2.55
C HIS A 235 13.82 -12.88 1.99
N PRO A 236 12.83 -12.55 2.84
CA PRO A 236 11.46 -12.20 2.42
C PRO A 236 11.40 -10.92 1.55
N GLN A 237 12.50 -10.20 1.43
CA GLN A 237 12.58 -8.99 0.61
C GLN A 237 12.50 -9.28 -0.90
N THR A 238 12.86 -10.50 -1.32
CA THR A 238 12.91 -10.86 -2.74
C THR A 238 11.51 -10.87 -3.36
N ASN A 239 10.49 -11.39 -2.65
CA ASN A 239 9.12 -11.50 -3.15
C ASN A 239 8.19 -10.36 -2.68
N GLY A 240 8.69 -9.39 -1.88
CA GLY A 240 7.88 -8.33 -1.29
C GLY A 240 7.15 -7.42 -2.31
N LYS A 241 7.57 -7.40 -3.57
CA LYS A 241 6.92 -6.65 -4.65
C LYS A 241 5.63 -7.31 -5.09
N ILE A 242 5.70 -8.62 -5.38
CA ILE A 242 4.54 -9.40 -5.81
C ILE A 242 3.58 -9.65 -4.64
N GLU A 243 4.08 -9.89 -3.42
CA GLU A 243 3.26 -9.98 -2.21
C GLU A 243 2.43 -8.70 -2.00
N LYS A 244 3.01 -7.53 -2.29
CA LYS A 244 2.28 -6.26 -2.20
C LYS A 244 1.19 -6.16 -3.26
N TRP A 245 1.39 -6.69 -4.44
CA TRP A 245 0.36 -6.80 -5.45
C TRP A 245 -0.77 -7.73 -5.01
N PHE A 246 -0.47 -8.91 -4.47
CA PHE A 246 -1.48 -9.84 -3.94
C PHE A 246 -2.35 -9.21 -2.85
N HIS A 247 -1.78 -8.39 -1.96
CA HIS A 247 -2.59 -7.60 -1.03
C HIS A 247 -3.58 -6.66 -1.72
N THR A 248 -3.18 -6.07 -2.84
CA THR A 248 -4.05 -5.21 -3.63
C THR A 248 -5.12 -6.03 -4.36
N TYR A 249 -4.71 -7.15 -4.96
CA TYR A 249 -5.58 -8.12 -5.61
C TYR A 249 -6.66 -8.64 -4.64
N GLN A 250 -6.29 -9.17 -3.51
CA GLN A 250 -7.23 -9.69 -2.51
C GLN A 250 -8.23 -8.63 -2.02
N ARG A 251 -7.80 -7.39 -1.95
CA ARG A 251 -8.64 -6.30 -1.46
C ARG A 251 -9.64 -5.79 -2.49
N PHE A 252 -9.26 -5.75 -3.77
CA PHE A 252 -10.02 -5.01 -4.77
C PHE A 252 -10.49 -5.83 -5.97
N ARG A 253 -10.00 -7.08 -6.16
CA ARG A 253 -10.34 -7.89 -7.33
C ARG A 253 -11.84 -8.04 -7.57
N ARG A 254 -12.64 -8.13 -6.52
CA ARG A 254 -14.11 -8.27 -6.61
C ARG A 254 -14.84 -7.01 -7.11
N GLU A 255 -14.16 -5.89 -7.16
CA GLU A 255 -14.73 -4.64 -7.67
C GLU A 255 -14.64 -4.55 -9.21
N PHE A 256 -14.10 -5.59 -9.86
CA PHE A 256 -13.89 -5.67 -11.31
C PHE A 256 -14.52 -6.95 -11.86
N ASP A 257 -15.06 -6.86 -13.06
CA ASP A 257 -15.76 -7.98 -13.70
C ASP A 257 -14.78 -9.08 -14.13
N SER A 258 -13.56 -8.74 -14.53
CA SER A 258 -12.53 -9.70 -14.93
C SER A 258 -11.17 -9.42 -14.27
N LEU A 259 -10.27 -10.41 -14.33
CA LEU A 259 -8.88 -10.25 -13.89
C LEU A 259 -8.13 -9.26 -14.79
N GLU A 260 -8.40 -9.30 -16.09
CA GLU A 260 -7.79 -8.39 -17.07
C GLU A 260 -8.12 -6.94 -16.77
N GLU A 261 -9.38 -6.64 -16.44
CA GLU A 261 -9.81 -5.29 -16.06
C GLU A 261 -9.11 -4.83 -14.78
N PHE A 262 -8.99 -5.71 -13.77
CA PHE A 262 -8.24 -5.41 -12.55
C PHE A 262 -6.76 -5.16 -12.83
N VAL A 263 -6.10 -5.98 -13.67
CA VAL A 263 -4.70 -5.81 -14.04
C VAL A 263 -4.50 -4.51 -14.81
N TYR A 264 -5.37 -4.22 -15.77
CA TYR A 264 -5.35 -2.96 -16.50
C TYR A 264 -5.45 -1.76 -15.56
N TRP A 265 -6.43 -1.77 -14.64
CA TRP A 265 -6.55 -0.74 -13.62
C TRP A 265 -5.29 -0.61 -12.76
N TYR A 266 -4.71 -1.73 -12.30
CA TYR A 266 -3.50 -1.72 -11.49
C TYR A 266 -2.31 -1.11 -12.26
N ASN A 267 -2.10 -1.50 -13.49
CA ASN A 267 -1.00 -1.04 -14.34
C ASN A 267 -1.13 0.44 -14.71
N ASN A 268 -2.36 0.97 -14.75
CA ASN A 268 -2.67 2.35 -15.14
C ASN A 268 -2.98 3.30 -13.99
N ARG A 269 -2.74 2.90 -12.73
CA ARG A 269 -2.84 3.82 -11.60
C ARG A 269 -1.46 4.26 -11.12
N PRO A 270 -1.31 5.49 -10.54
CA PRO A 270 -0.05 5.92 -9.93
C PRO A 270 0.49 4.90 -8.94
N HIS A 271 1.80 4.69 -8.88
CA HIS A 271 2.38 3.71 -7.97
C HIS A 271 3.37 4.36 -7.00
N GLY A 272 3.17 4.16 -5.68
CA GLY A 272 3.92 4.83 -4.62
C GLY A 272 5.43 4.54 -4.56
N SER A 273 5.93 3.52 -5.25
CA SER A 273 7.36 3.25 -5.38
C SER A 273 7.97 3.76 -6.70
N LEU A 274 7.20 4.41 -7.55
CA LEU A 274 7.67 5.06 -8.78
C LEU A 274 7.76 6.58 -8.57
N ASN A 275 7.86 7.36 -9.65
CA ASN A 275 7.85 8.81 -9.54
C ASN A 275 6.43 9.33 -9.22
N PHE A 276 6.06 9.27 -7.95
CA PHE A 276 4.73 9.66 -7.49
C PHE A 276 4.45 11.16 -7.61
N HIS A 277 5.47 11.99 -7.77
CA HIS A 277 5.28 13.43 -8.02
C HIS A 277 4.72 13.71 -9.41
N GLU A 278 4.97 12.82 -10.37
CA GLU A 278 4.42 12.86 -11.72
C GLU A 278 3.25 11.90 -11.90
N LEU A 279 2.75 11.31 -10.81
CA LEU A 279 1.71 10.27 -10.82
C LEU A 279 2.04 9.10 -11.75
N GLU A 280 3.33 8.74 -11.82
CA GLU A 280 3.82 7.69 -12.73
C GLU A 280 3.15 6.35 -12.44
N THR A 281 2.63 5.73 -13.50
CA THR A 281 1.99 4.42 -13.46
C THR A 281 3.00 3.31 -13.75
N PRO A 282 2.73 2.04 -13.36
CA PRO A 282 3.55 0.89 -13.72
C PRO A 282 3.77 0.76 -15.23
N GLU A 283 2.73 0.98 -16.04
CA GLU A 283 2.82 0.92 -17.49
C GLU A 283 3.74 2.01 -18.06
N GLN A 284 3.58 3.27 -17.63
CA GLN A 284 4.49 4.36 -18.02
C GLN A 284 5.93 4.08 -17.62
N ALA A 285 6.14 3.56 -16.41
CA ALA A 285 7.48 3.18 -15.94
C ALA A 285 8.07 2.04 -16.76
N PHE A 286 7.25 1.05 -17.18
CA PHE A 286 7.67 -0.06 -18.02
C PHE A 286 8.28 0.44 -19.33
N TRP A 287 7.54 1.26 -20.07
CA TRP A 287 7.99 1.79 -21.36
C TRP A 287 9.20 2.73 -21.20
N ARG A 288 9.18 3.60 -20.21
CA ARG A 288 10.31 4.52 -19.95
C ARG A 288 11.60 3.79 -19.60
N ARG A 289 11.50 2.67 -18.85
CA ARG A 289 12.65 1.90 -18.35
C ARG A 289 13.09 0.75 -19.26
N LEU A 290 12.51 0.57 -20.43
CA LEU A 290 13.06 -0.33 -21.43
C LEU A 290 14.50 0.06 -21.76
N SER A 291 15.35 -0.94 -22.02
CA SER A 291 16.73 -0.66 -22.50
C SER A 291 16.70 0.06 -23.84
N GLU A 292 17.74 0.81 -24.13
CA GLU A 292 17.85 1.51 -25.43
C GLU A 292 17.85 0.52 -26.61
N GLU A 293 18.43 -0.66 -26.44
CA GLU A 293 18.41 -1.74 -27.43
C GLU A 293 16.97 -2.22 -27.71
N ALA A 294 16.15 -2.41 -26.65
CA ALA A 294 14.76 -2.80 -26.82
C ALA A 294 13.95 -1.69 -27.52
N LYS A 295 14.14 -0.43 -27.14
CA LYS A 295 13.49 0.72 -27.79
C LYS A 295 13.87 0.83 -29.26
N MET A 296 15.14 0.66 -29.59
CA MET A 296 15.62 0.65 -30.97
C MET A 296 15.03 -0.52 -31.76
N GLY A 297 14.98 -1.72 -31.19
CA GLY A 297 14.37 -2.90 -31.81
C GLY A 297 12.89 -2.66 -32.15
N ILE A 298 12.12 -2.07 -31.23
CA ILE A 298 10.72 -1.70 -31.47
C ILE A 298 10.63 -0.64 -32.59
N ALA A 299 11.45 0.40 -32.54
CA ALA A 299 11.46 1.45 -33.57
C ALA A 299 11.79 0.88 -34.96
N THR A 300 12.80 0.01 -35.07
CA THR A 300 13.17 -0.64 -36.32
C THR A 300 12.02 -1.46 -36.91
N ARG A 301 11.27 -2.19 -36.08
CA ARG A 301 10.12 -2.99 -36.53
C ARG A 301 8.93 -2.11 -36.97
N LEU A 302 8.65 -1.02 -36.21
CA LEU A 302 7.54 -0.12 -36.54
C LEU A 302 7.77 0.68 -37.83
N PHE A 303 9.01 1.03 -38.13
CA PHE A 303 9.35 1.86 -39.28
C PHE A 303 9.94 1.07 -40.48
N ASN A 304 10.01 -0.29 -40.38
CA ASN A 304 10.50 -1.16 -41.45
C ASN A 304 11.84 -0.69 -42.06
N PHE A 305 12.80 -0.30 -41.17
CA PHE A 305 14.16 0.01 -41.59
C PHE A 305 15.03 -1.25 -41.68
#